data_b07d9b0ba29a75e66dbd24f458b39dcd
#
_entry.id   b07d9b0ba29a75e66dbd24f458b39dcd
#
_cell.length_a   1.000
_cell.length_b   1.000
_cell.length_c   1.000
_cell.angle_alpha   90.00
_cell.angle_beta   90.00
_cell.angle_gamma   90.00
#
_symmetry.space_group_name_H-M   'P 1'
#
loop_
_entity.id
_entity.type
_entity.pdbx_description
1 polymer ?
#
loop_
_entity_poly.entity_id
_entity_poly.type
_entity_poly.pdbx_seq_one_letter_code
_entity_poly.pdbx_strand_id
1 'polypeptide(L)'
;MNTIIDVSLNTSSINAAIRDLRIYHNRVEARTYELQREIADDLRDYADSNFSGTIADDLMYEPPLLPDVEVTVMHSRNESVVDAVGKDAIFIEFGSGVHNNVGVGGSMHPWGPDLGYTIGSYGPKGARDFWVYRDWRGNKHYSHGVPAQMPLLRAVSTVRSNLETIARRVFSR
;
A
#
# COMPACT_ATOMS: atom_id res chain seq x y z
N MET A 1 -19.54 10.93 -21.54
CA MET A 1 -20.31 10.79 -22.80
C MET A 1 -21.71 10.31 -22.46
N ASN A 2 -22.74 11.09 -22.85
CA ASN A 2 -24.12 10.61 -22.73
C ASN A 2 -24.43 9.81 -23.99
N THR A 3 -24.63 8.52 -23.88
CA THR A 3 -25.09 7.67 -24.99
C THR A 3 -26.59 7.56 -24.90
N ILE A 4 -27.29 8.14 -25.90
CA ILE A 4 -28.74 8.03 -26.04
C ILE A 4 -29.00 6.88 -27.01
N ILE A 5 -29.85 5.93 -26.61
CA ILE A 5 -30.26 4.78 -27.42
C ILE A 5 -31.76 4.97 -27.72
N ASP A 6 -32.10 5.32 -28.95
CA ASP A 6 -33.48 5.41 -29.40
C ASP A 6 -34.00 4.03 -29.84
N VAL A 7 -35.11 3.60 -29.25
CA VAL A 7 -35.71 2.29 -29.53
C VAL A 7 -37.16 2.45 -30.03
N SER A 8 -37.45 2.00 -31.23
CA SER A 8 -38.80 1.82 -31.71
C SER A 8 -39.25 0.36 -31.55
N LEU A 9 -40.58 0.17 -31.43
CA LEU A 9 -41.18 -1.18 -31.19
C LEU A 9 -41.21 -2.03 -32.48
N ASN A 10 -40.00 -2.24 -33.06
CA ASN A 10 -39.82 -3.21 -34.14
C ASN A 10 -38.54 -4.03 -33.90
N THR A 11 -38.51 -5.24 -34.42
CA THR A 11 -37.43 -6.21 -34.19
C THR A 11 -36.06 -5.66 -34.59
N SER A 12 -35.97 -4.88 -35.66
CA SER A 12 -34.70 -4.32 -36.14
C SER A 12 -34.12 -3.31 -35.14
N SER A 13 -34.95 -2.37 -34.64
CA SER A 13 -34.54 -1.36 -33.66
C SER A 13 -34.18 -1.96 -32.33
N ILE A 14 -34.94 -2.98 -31.86
CA ILE A 14 -34.63 -3.72 -30.63
C ILE A 14 -33.26 -4.42 -30.74
N ASN A 15 -33.01 -5.12 -31.85
CA ASN A 15 -31.74 -5.79 -32.10
C ASN A 15 -30.58 -4.80 -32.21
N ALA A 16 -30.79 -3.62 -32.78
CA ALA A 16 -29.76 -2.57 -32.78
C ALA A 16 -29.45 -2.09 -31.35
N ALA A 17 -30.46 -1.77 -30.57
CA ALA A 17 -30.30 -1.35 -29.19
C ALA A 17 -29.56 -2.41 -28.32
N ILE A 18 -29.88 -3.69 -28.53
CA ILE A 18 -29.15 -4.79 -27.84
C ILE A 18 -27.65 -4.79 -28.22
N ARG A 19 -27.32 -4.59 -29.50
CA ARG A 19 -25.92 -4.49 -29.91
C ARG A 19 -25.20 -3.31 -29.27
N ASP A 20 -25.85 -2.15 -29.28
CA ASP A 20 -25.26 -0.93 -28.70
C ASP A 20 -25.05 -1.04 -27.19
N LEU A 21 -26.00 -1.65 -26.47
CA LEU A 21 -25.85 -1.98 -25.05
C LEU A 21 -24.69 -2.94 -24.79
N ARG A 22 -24.50 -3.96 -25.62
CA ARG A 22 -23.36 -4.88 -25.50
C ARG A 22 -22.03 -4.17 -25.72
N ILE A 23 -21.94 -3.30 -26.72
CA ILE A 23 -20.74 -2.49 -27.00
C ILE A 23 -20.45 -1.57 -25.79
N TYR A 24 -21.49 -0.91 -25.26
CA TYR A 24 -21.35 -0.06 -24.08
C TYR A 24 -20.88 -0.86 -22.86
N HIS A 25 -21.52 -2.00 -22.59
CA HIS A 25 -21.11 -2.90 -21.49
C HIS A 25 -19.63 -3.30 -21.59
N ASN A 26 -19.19 -3.80 -22.75
CA ASN A 26 -17.82 -4.22 -22.96
C ASN A 26 -16.83 -3.05 -22.79
N ARG A 27 -17.22 -1.83 -23.19
CA ARG A 27 -16.42 -0.63 -22.98
C ARG A 27 -16.28 -0.29 -21.51
N VAL A 28 -17.38 -0.33 -20.77
CA VAL A 28 -17.35 -0.08 -19.30
C VAL A 28 -16.49 -1.12 -18.59
N GLU A 29 -16.65 -2.40 -18.93
CA GLU A 29 -15.83 -3.48 -18.37
C GLU A 29 -14.33 -3.24 -18.63
N ALA A 30 -13.96 -2.92 -19.87
CA ALA A 30 -12.58 -2.63 -20.23
C ALA A 30 -12.00 -1.42 -19.47
N ARG A 31 -12.79 -0.34 -19.32
CA ARG A 31 -12.39 0.84 -18.56
C ARG A 31 -12.27 0.57 -17.06
N THR A 32 -13.13 -0.26 -16.51
CA THR A 32 -13.04 -0.67 -15.10
C THR A 32 -11.77 -1.46 -14.85
N TYR A 33 -11.40 -2.35 -15.77
CA TYR A 33 -10.14 -3.08 -15.68
C TYR A 33 -8.92 -2.14 -15.82
N GLU A 34 -8.96 -1.18 -16.74
CA GLU A 34 -7.91 -0.16 -16.89
C GLU A 34 -7.77 0.68 -15.61
N LEU A 35 -8.90 1.09 -15.02
CA LEU A 35 -8.93 1.83 -13.75
C LEU A 35 -8.29 1.03 -12.61
N GLN A 36 -8.64 -0.24 -12.48
CA GLN A 36 -8.06 -1.13 -11.47
C GLN A 36 -6.54 -1.20 -11.61
N ARG A 37 -6.03 -1.31 -12.83
CA ARG A 37 -4.58 -1.35 -13.08
C ARG A 37 -3.91 -0.03 -12.76
N GLU A 38 -4.43 1.10 -13.24
CA GLU A 38 -3.86 2.43 -12.97
C GLU A 38 -3.82 2.72 -11.46
N ILE A 39 -4.86 2.34 -10.70
CA ILE A 39 -4.87 2.48 -9.24
C ILE A 39 -3.73 1.67 -8.60
N ALA A 40 -3.53 0.44 -9.03
CA ALA A 40 -2.50 -0.43 -8.47
C ALA A 40 -1.08 0.01 -8.86
N ASP A 41 -0.90 0.47 -10.09
CA ASP A 41 0.38 1.02 -10.57
C ASP A 41 0.75 2.30 -9.82
N ASP A 42 -0.19 3.25 -9.67
CA ASP A 42 0.01 4.46 -8.88
C ASP A 42 0.32 4.12 -7.41
N LEU A 43 -0.38 3.12 -6.83
CA LEU A 43 -0.12 2.65 -5.46
C LEU A 43 1.29 2.09 -5.30
N ARG A 44 1.73 1.24 -6.24
CA ARG A 44 3.09 0.70 -6.27
C ARG A 44 4.13 1.83 -6.33
N ASP A 45 3.95 2.80 -7.23
CA ASP A 45 4.90 3.90 -7.43
C ASP A 45 5.01 4.81 -6.18
N TYR A 46 3.88 5.12 -5.55
CA TYR A 46 3.88 5.88 -4.29
C TYR A 46 4.50 5.08 -3.14
N ALA A 47 4.22 3.79 -3.04
CA ALA A 47 4.80 2.93 -2.01
C ALA A 47 6.31 2.81 -2.18
N ASP A 48 6.80 2.55 -3.39
CA ASP A 48 8.22 2.47 -3.71
C ASP A 48 8.95 3.78 -3.39
N SER A 49 8.38 4.91 -3.80
CA SER A 49 8.91 6.23 -3.46
C SER A 49 8.95 6.48 -1.94
N ASN A 50 7.93 6.05 -1.21
CA ASN A 50 7.87 6.21 0.24
C ASN A 50 8.88 5.32 0.96
N PHE A 51 9.11 4.07 0.51
CA PHE A 51 10.13 3.19 1.06
C PHE A 51 11.53 3.72 0.75
N SER A 52 11.79 4.16 -0.48
CA SER A 52 13.07 4.72 -0.90
C SER A 52 13.41 6.03 -0.18
N GLY A 53 12.40 6.82 0.18
CA GLY A 53 12.54 8.04 0.97
C GLY A 53 12.72 7.81 2.46
N THR A 54 12.59 6.56 2.93
CA THR A 54 12.86 6.21 4.31
C THR A 54 14.37 6.19 4.53
N ILE A 55 14.87 7.20 5.22
CA ILE A 55 16.31 7.28 5.51
C ILE A 55 16.63 6.22 6.55
N ALA A 56 17.61 5.38 6.23
CA ALA A 56 18.11 4.33 7.11
C ALA A 56 18.85 4.89 8.36
N ASP A 57 18.90 6.19 8.56
CA ASP A 57 19.53 6.83 9.72
C ASP A 57 18.90 6.37 11.05
N ASP A 58 17.62 5.95 11.03
CA ASP A 58 16.96 5.37 12.19
C ASP A 58 17.07 3.82 12.25
N LEU A 59 17.47 3.19 11.15
CA LEU A 59 17.79 1.78 11.10
C LEU A 59 19.28 1.65 11.45
N MET A 60 19.59 1.27 12.64
CA MET A 60 20.86 1.13 13.31
C MET A 60 22.01 0.44 12.57
N TYR A 61 22.18 0.67 11.27
CA TYR A 61 23.25 0.15 10.45
C TYR A 61 24.20 1.29 10.06
N GLU A 62 25.47 1.17 10.46
CA GLU A 62 26.54 1.97 9.87
C GLU A 62 27.32 1.11 8.84
N PRO A 63 27.42 1.52 7.58
CA PRO A 63 26.84 2.71 6.94
C PRO A 63 25.33 2.54 6.66
N PRO A 64 24.59 3.64 6.46
CA PRO A 64 23.17 3.56 6.14
C PRO A 64 22.99 2.73 4.87
N LEU A 65 22.41 1.54 5.04
CA LEU A 65 22.03 0.67 3.94
C LEU A 65 20.66 1.11 3.47
N LEU A 66 20.46 1.14 2.16
CA LEU A 66 19.10 1.28 1.64
C LEU A 66 18.23 0.15 2.20
N PRO A 67 16.95 0.44 2.53
CA PRO A 67 16.03 -0.58 2.98
C PRO A 67 15.99 -1.76 1.99
N ASP A 68 16.05 -2.98 2.53
CA ASP A 68 15.87 -4.19 1.72
C ASP A 68 14.35 -4.41 1.53
N VAL A 69 13.77 -3.60 0.64
CA VAL A 69 12.35 -3.63 0.29
C VAL A 69 12.19 -3.48 -1.20
N GLU A 70 11.45 -4.37 -1.81
CA GLU A 70 11.01 -4.32 -3.20
C GLU A 70 9.48 -4.20 -3.22
N VAL A 71 8.96 -3.22 -3.95
CA VAL A 71 7.52 -3.05 -4.14
C VAL A 71 7.13 -3.56 -5.51
N THR A 72 6.27 -4.57 -5.54
CA THR A 72 5.82 -5.23 -6.76
C THR A 72 4.32 -5.09 -6.94
N VAL A 73 3.86 -5.22 -8.20
CA VAL A 73 2.45 -5.25 -8.53
C VAL A 73 2.15 -6.45 -9.44
N MET A 74 1.05 -7.13 -9.12
CA MET A 74 0.53 -8.22 -9.94
C MET A 74 -0.90 -7.90 -10.35
N HIS A 75 -1.21 -8.06 -11.64
CA HIS A 75 -2.54 -7.82 -12.19
C HIS A 75 -3.19 -9.12 -12.64
N SER A 76 -4.44 -9.30 -12.24
CA SER A 76 -5.33 -10.32 -12.77
C SER A 76 -6.59 -9.66 -13.34
N ARG A 77 -7.52 -10.46 -13.89
CA ARG A 77 -8.75 -9.93 -14.48
C ARG A 77 -9.62 -9.17 -13.47
N ASN A 78 -9.68 -9.66 -12.22
CA ASN A 78 -10.61 -9.16 -11.21
C ASN A 78 -9.91 -8.53 -10.01
N GLU A 79 -8.58 -8.56 -9.99
CA GLU A 79 -7.79 -8.19 -8.83
C GLU A 79 -6.43 -7.66 -9.25
N SER A 80 -5.94 -6.67 -8.55
CA SER A 80 -4.54 -6.25 -8.60
C SER A 80 -4.00 -6.23 -7.17
N VAL A 81 -2.83 -6.81 -6.98
CA VAL A 81 -2.17 -6.93 -5.67
C VAL A 81 -0.88 -6.14 -5.72
N VAL A 82 -0.67 -5.30 -4.71
CA VAL A 82 0.59 -4.58 -4.50
C VAL A 82 1.23 -5.12 -3.23
N ASP A 83 2.44 -5.65 -3.38
CA ASP A 83 3.20 -6.26 -2.29
C ASP A 83 4.50 -5.48 -2.05
N ALA A 84 4.85 -5.30 -0.78
CA ALA A 84 6.16 -4.86 -0.36
C ALA A 84 6.90 -6.04 0.27
N VAL A 85 7.94 -6.52 -0.39
CA VAL A 85 8.70 -7.71 -0.03
C VAL A 85 10.10 -7.31 0.41
N GLY A 86 10.58 -7.90 1.50
CA GLY A 86 11.92 -7.65 2.02
C GLY A 86 11.97 -7.76 3.54
N LYS A 87 13.15 -7.97 4.07
CA LYS A 87 13.34 -8.18 5.52
C LYS A 87 12.99 -6.94 6.35
N ASP A 88 13.08 -5.74 5.74
CA ASP A 88 12.86 -4.47 6.43
C ASP A 88 11.42 -3.95 6.28
N ALA A 89 10.65 -4.48 5.31
CA ALA A 89 9.32 -3.99 4.96
C ALA A 89 8.37 -3.86 6.15
N ILE A 90 8.26 -4.92 6.95
CA ILE A 90 7.37 -4.97 8.12
C ILE A 90 7.81 -3.96 9.20
N PHE A 91 9.11 -3.86 9.45
CA PHE A 91 9.63 -2.95 10.48
C PHE A 91 9.50 -1.49 10.08
N ILE A 92 9.60 -1.18 8.80
CA ILE A 92 9.39 0.17 8.28
C ILE A 92 7.90 0.53 8.32
N GLU A 93 7.02 -0.37 7.88
CA GLU A 93 5.58 -0.12 7.87
C GLU A 93 5.01 0.04 9.28
N PHE A 94 5.26 -0.94 10.14
CA PHE A 94 4.62 -1.02 11.46
C PHE A 94 5.48 -0.50 12.60
N GLY A 95 6.75 -0.22 12.36
CA GLY A 95 7.72 0.09 13.41
C GLY A 95 8.13 -1.13 14.22
N SER A 96 8.97 -0.92 15.20
CA SER A 96 9.41 -1.97 16.10
C SER A 96 9.66 -1.47 17.52
N GLY A 97 9.65 -2.40 18.49
CA GLY A 97 9.97 -2.08 19.87
C GLY A 97 8.94 -1.19 20.55
N VAL A 98 9.40 -0.32 21.42
CA VAL A 98 8.55 0.58 22.21
C VAL A 98 7.78 1.59 21.37
N HIS A 99 8.26 1.88 20.16
CA HIS A 99 7.61 2.82 19.24
C HIS A 99 6.24 2.38 18.76
N ASN A 100 5.92 1.18 18.95
CA ASN A 100 4.60 0.68 18.67
C ASN A 100 3.64 0.86 19.86
N ASN A 101 4.05 1.31 21.04
CA ASN A 101 3.21 1.40 22.23
C ASN A 101 2.55 2.78 22.34
N VAL A 102 1.23 2.82 22.44
CA VAL A 102 0.42 4.05 22.58
C VAL A 102 0.85 4.92 23.76
N GLY A 103 1.44 4.32 24.78
CA GLY A 103 1.87 5.01 26.00
C GLY A 103 3.23 5.71 25.93
N VAL A 104 4.01 5.52 24.88
CA VAL A 104 5.44 5.96 24.83
C VAL A 104 5.71 6.96 23.70
N GLY A 105 4.67 7.50 23.07
CA GLY A 105 4.83 8.56 22.05
C GLY A 105 5.28 8.06 20.67
N GLY A 106 5.28 6.76 20.44
CA GLY A 106 5.52 6.18 19.12
C GLY A 106 4.31 6.31 18.20
N SER A 107 4.51 6.50 16.91
CA SER A 107 3.43 6.44 15.95
C SER A 107 2.99 4.99 15.82
N MET A 108 1.73 4.73 16.13
CA MET A 108 1.15 3.40 15.97
C MET A 108 0.45 3.29 14.63
N HIS A 109 0.80 2.26 13.86
CA HIS A 109 0.08 1.95 12.63
C HIS A 109 -1.38 1.60 12.97
N PRO A 110 -2.41 2.21 12.31
CA PRO A 110 -3.81 2.01 12.68
C PRO A 110 -4.26 0.55 12.64
N TRP A 111 -3.67 -0.27 11.75
CA TRP A 111 -3.97 -1.69 11.60
C TRP A 111 -3.00 -2.62 12.35
N GLY A 112 -2.01 -2.05 13.05
CA GLY A 112 -0.99 -2.82 13.76
C GLY A 112 -1.59 -3.77 14.79
N PRO A 113 -2.47 -3.33 15.69
CA PRO A 113 -3.10 -4.19 16.69
C PRO A 113 -3.91 -5.34 16.09
N ASP A 114 -4.67 -5.10 15.03
CA ASP A 114 -5.51 -6.11 14.37
C ASP A 114 -4.66 -7.18 13.67
N LEU A 115 -3.46 -6.82 13.24
CA LEU A 115 -2.49 -7.72 12.61
C LEU A 115 -1.54 -8.39 13.62
N GLY A 116 -1.74 -8.14 14.93
CA GLY A 116 -0.93 -8.72 15.99
C GLY A 116 0.43 -8.04 16.22
N TYR A 117 0.67 -6.90 15.58
CA TYR A 117 1.85 -6.05 15.85
C TYR A 117 1.63 -5.26 17.12
N THR A 118 1.68 -5.96 18.23
CA THR A 118 1.63 -5.36 19.56
C THR A 118 3.05 -5.34 20.15
N ILE A 119 3.30 -4.29 20.85
CA ILE A 119 4.57 -3.91 21.23
C ILE A 119 5.11 -4.39 22.46
N GLY A 120 6.31 -4.54 22.36
CA GLY A 120 7.20 -5.09 23.23
C GLY A 120 7.75 -4.18 24.30
N SER A 121 7.52 -4.57 25.47
CA SER A 121 8.51 -4.46 26.52
C SER A 121 9.36 -5.72 26.49
N TYR A 122 10.67 -5.57 26.54
CA TYR A 122 11.63 -6.66 26.44
C TYR A 122 12.05 -7.17 27.82
N GLY A 123 12.47 -8.46 27.89
CA GLY A 123 12.95 -9.11 29.08
C GLY A 123 11.87 -9.78 29.92
N PRO A 124 12.25 -10.40 31.06
CA PRO A 124 11.29 -11.08 31.91
C PRO A 124 10.15 -10.16 32.35
N LYS A 125 8.92 -10.56 32.09
CA LYS A 125 7.68 -9.82 32.44
C LYS A 125 7.57 -8.41 31.84
N GLY A 126 8.25 -8.14 30.72
CA GLY A 126 8.13 -6.84 30.09
C GLY A 126 8.80 -5.68 30.85
N ALA A 127 9.81 -5.96 31.63
CA ALA A 127 10.46 -4.98 32.49
C ALA A 127 11.46 -4.05 31.79
N ARG A 128 11.66 -4.23 30.46
CA ARG A 128 12.63 -3.43 29.70
C ARG A 128 11.98 -2.79 28.48
N ASP A 129 12.35 -1.56 28.22
CA ASP A 129 11.97 -0.79 27.03
C ASP A 129 13.03 -0.85 25.91
N PHE A 130 14.02 -1.70 26.04
CA PHE A 130 15.08 -1.90 25.07
C PHE A 130 15.45 -3.38 24.92
N TRP A 131 16.01 -3.74 23.75
CA TRP A 131 16.73 -5.00 23.58
C TRP A 131 18.22 -4.74 23.35
N VAL A 132 19.02 -5.81 23.51
CA VAL A 132 20.45 -5.79 23.27
C VAL A 132 20.75 -6.71 22.10
N TYR A 133 21.46 -6.20 21.12
CA TYR A 133 21.99 -7.02 20.04
C TYR A 133 23.51 -6.84 19.93
N ARG A 134 24.16 -7.72 19.19
CA ARG A 134 25.59 -7.61 18.88
C ARG A 134 25.74 -7.39 17.38
N ASP A 135 26.59 -6.43 17.03
CA ASP A 135 27.01 -6.24 15.64
C ASP A 135 27.95 -7.39 15.20
N TRP A 136 28.31 -7.37 13.92
CA TRP A 136 29.25 -8.33 13.35
C TRP A 136 30.68 -8.29 13.94
N ARG A 137 31.04 -7.20 14.62
CA ARG A 137 32.31 -7.04 15.36
C ARG A 137 32.21 -7.54 16.81
N GLY A 138 31.02 -7.96 17.27
CA GLY A 138 30.74 -8.42 18.62
C GLY A 138 30.42 -7.33 19.63
N ASN A 139 30.34 -6.06 19.23
CA ASN A 139 29.99 -4.95 20.10
C ASN A 139 28.52 -5.05 20.51
N LYS A 140 28.21 -4.68 21.74
CA LYS A 140 26.85 -4.63 22.27
C LYS A 140 26.23 -3.28 21.92
N HIS A 141 25.01 -3.36 21.38
CA HIS A 141 24.15 -2.21 21.10
C HIS A 141 22.82 -2.35 21.82
N TYR A 142 22.22 -1.22 22.18
CA TYR A 142 20.93 -1.12 22.83
C TYR A 142 19.93 -0.45 21.87
N SER A 143 18.75 -1.01 21.75
CA SER A 143 17.72 -0.49 20.87
C SER A 143 16.38 -0.37 21.57
N HIS A 144 15.73 0.76 21.37
CA HIS A 144 14.33 0.98 21.73
C HIS A 144 13.36 0.63 20.60
N GLY A 145 13.87 0.37 19.42
CA GLY A 145 13.07 0.12 18.20
C GLY A 145 13.05 1.32 17.26
N VAL A 146 12.25 1.20 16.20
CA VAL A 146 12.10 2.18 15.13
C VAL A 146 10.63 2.61 15.04
N PRO A 147 10.32 3.92 14.93
CA PRO A 147 8.94 4.37 14.74
C PRO A 147 8.38 3.89 13.40
N ALA A 148 7.07 3.63 13.34
CA ALA A 148 6.38 3.26 12.12
C ALA A 148 6.43 4.40 11.10
N GLN A 149 6.98 4.14 9.91
CA GLN A 149 7.06 5.10 8.81
C GLN A 149 5.82 5.06 7.92
N MET A 150 5.12 3.93 7.91
CA MET A 150 3.83 3.69 7.22
C MET A 150 3.86 4.00 5.70
N PRO A 151 4.86 3.56 4.94
CA PRO A 151 4.95 3.88 3.51
C PRO A 151 3.78 3.36 2.69
N LEU A 152 3.29 2.14 2.93
CA LEU A 152 2.11 1.58 2.27
C LEU A 152 0.83 2.33 2.66
N LEU A 153 0.63 2.59 3.95
CA LEU A 153 -0.54 3.33 4.42
C LEU A 153 -0.60 4.74 3.83
N ARG A 154 0.55 5.43 3.74
CA ARG A 154 0.65 6.75 3.09
C ARG A 154 0.34 6.68 1.60
N ALA A 155 0.84 5.66 0.90
CA ALA A 155 0.55 5.43 -0.51
C ALA A 155 -0.95 5.20 -0.74
N VAL A 156 -1.59 4.33 0.06
CA VAL A 156 -3.05 4.10 0.02
C VAL A 156 -3.82 5.41 0.24
N SER A 157 -3.41 6.22 1.22
CA SER A 157 -4.05 7.50 1.50
C SER A 157 -3.93 8.47 0.33
N THR A 158 -2.77 8.53 -0.33
CA THR A 158 -2.52 9.37 -1.50
C THR A 158 -3.37 8.93 -2.70
N VAL A 159 -3.37 7.64 -3.02
CA VAL A 159 -4.19 7.09 -4.11
C VAL A 159 -5.67 7.33 -3.85
N ARG A 160 -6.13 7.11 -2.62
CA ARG A 160 -7.52 7.35 -2.22
C ARG A 160 -7.93 8.82 -2.44
N SER A 161 -7.07 9.77 -2.11
CA SER A 161 -7.35 11.20 -2.33
C SER A 161 -7.38 11.58 -3.82
N ASN A 162 -6.67 10.85 -4.67
CA ASN A 162 -6.58 11.07 -6.11
C ASN A 162 -7.55 10.21 -6.94
N LEU A 163 -8.35 9.35 -6.31
CA LEU A 163 -9.17 8.34 -6.98
C LEU A 163 -10.11 8.94 -8.03
N GLU A 164 -10.74 10.07 -7.73
CA GLU A 164 -11.63 10.74 -8.70
C GLU A 164 -10.86 11.21 -9.94
N THR A 165 -9.67 11.76 -9.75
CA THR A 165 -8.82 12.23 -10.86
C THR A 165 -8.38 11.07 -11.74
N ILE A 166 -7.98 9.95 -11.15
CA ILE A 166 -7.61 8.72 -11.86
C ILE A 166 -8.80 8.20 -12.65
N ALA A 167 -9.97 8.09 -12.00
CA ALA A 167 -11.19 7.64 -12.66
C ALA A 167 -11.58 8.55 -13.84
N ARG A 168 -11.57 9.86 -13.67
CA ARG A 168 -11.83 10.81 -14.75
C ARG A 168 -10.87 10.62 -15.93
N ARG A 169 -9.57 10.44 -15.65
CA ARG A 169 -8.54 10.20 -16.67
C ARG A 169 -8.84 8.95 -17.51
N VAL A 170 -9.22 7.85 -16.87
CA VAL A 170 -9.52 6.58 -17.53
C VAL A 170 -10.82 6.65 -18.34
N PHE A 171 -11.89 7.18 -17.76
CA PHE A 171 -13.22 7.20 -18.41
C PHE A 171 -13.41 8.34 -19.43
N SER A 172 -12.49 9.30 -19.51
CA SER A 172 -12.53 10.37 -20.52
C SER A 172 -11.80 10.00 -21.82
N ARG A 173 -11.01 8.96 -21.85
CA ARG A 173 -10.36 8.39 -23.05
C ARG A 173 -11.36 7.52 -23.81
#